data_55e94fbccee1cdcccf9c4fe19c3c0ca0
#
_entry.id   55e94fbccee1cdcccf9c4fe19c3c0ca0
#
_cell.length_a   1.000
_cell.length_b   1.000
_cell.length_c   1.000
_cell.angle_alpha   90.00
_cell.angle_beta   90.00
_cell.angle_gamma   90.00
#
_symmetry.space_group_name_H-M   'P 1'
#
loop_
_entity.id
_entity.type
_entity.pdbx_description
1 polymer ?
#
loop_
_entity_poly.entity_id
_entity_poly.type
_entity_poly.pdbx_seq_one_letter_code
_entity_poly.pdbx_strand_id
1 'polypeptide(L)'
;MAKKVANIVKLQIPAGKATPASPVGPALGQAGINIMGFTKDFNARTADQAGMIIPVVITVYEDRSFDFVTKTPPAAILLKKAAGVEHGSGEPNTKKVAKVTKAQVKEIAETKMQDLNAADVEAAMRMVEGTARSMGFEVED
;
A
#
# COMPACT_ATOMS: atom_id res chain seq x y z
N MET A 1 -23.35 19.51 -5.43
CA MET A 1 -23.26 19.61 -3.97
C MET A 1 -22.35 18.52 -3.41
N ALA A 2 -21.56 18.87 -2.42
CA ALA A 2 -20.72 17.89 -1.75
C ALA A 2 -21.58 16.91 -0.96
N LYS A 3 -21.36 15.62 -1.15
CA LYS A 3 -22.03 14.57 -0.41
C LYS A 3 -21.43 14.44 0.98
N LYS A 4 -22.25 14.12 1.95
CA LYS A 4 -21.74 13.85 3.30
C LYS A 4 -21.09 12.48 3.36
N VAL A 5 -19.91 12.44 3.95
CA VAL A 5 -19.18 11.19 4.17
C VAL A 5 -19.82 10.44 5.34
N ALA A 6 -20.28 9.22 5.07
CA ALA A 6 -20.83 8.35 6.11
C ALA A 6 -19.73 7.52 6.76
N ASN A 7 -18.75 7.07 5.98
CA ASN A 7 -17.66 6.23 6.49
C ASN A 7 -16.45 6.28 5.57
N ILE A 8 -15.30 5.95 6.11
CA ILE A 8 -14.07 5.81 5.32
C ILE A 8 -13.50 4.42 5.62
N VAL A 9 -13.27 3.64 4.58
CA VAL A 9 -12.73 2.28 4.69
C VAL A 9 -11.34 2.27 4.06
N LYS A 10 -10.35 1.75 4.79
CA LYS A 10 -8.98 1.62 4.29
C LYS A 10 -8.64 0.14 4.18
N LEU A 11 -8.21 -0.28 3.00
CA LEU A 11 -7.89 -1.67 2.72
C LEU A 11 -6.57 -1.78 1.95
N GLN A 12 -5.95 -2.94 2.04
CA GLN A 12 -4.80 -3.30 1.20
C GLN A 12 -5.21 -4.53 0.40
N ILE A 13 -5.23 -4.39 -0.92
CA ILE A 13 -5.75 -5.42 -1.83
C ILE A 13 -4.69 -5.69 -2.90
N PRO A 14 -4.42 -6.96 -3.24
CA PRO A 14 -3.55 -7.28 -4.37
C PRO A 14 -4.08 -6.67 -5.67
N ALA A 15 -3.20 -6.02 -6.41
CA ALA A 15 -3.58 -5.34 -7.65
C ALA A 15 -4.18 -6.33 -8.67
N GLY A 16 -5.30 -5.97 -9.24
CA GLY A 16 -6.00 -6.78 -10.24
C GLY A 16 -6.67 -8.04 -9.68
N LYS A 17 -6.66 -8.24 -8.37
CA LYS A 17 -7.17 -9.46 -7.72
C LYS A 17 -8.20 -9.19 -6.64
N ALA A 18 -8.87 -8.05 -6.67
CA ALA A 18 -9.95 -7.79 -5.74
C ALA A 18 -11.12 -8.75 -6.01
N THR A 19 -11.65 -9.35 -4.94
CA THR A 19 -12.78 -10.27 -5.02
C THR A 19 -13.79 -9.91 -3.93
N PRO A 20 -15.06 -10.33 -4.08
CA PRO A 20 -16.06 -10.12 -3.02
C PRO A 20 -15.78 -10.89 -1.72
N ALA A 21 -14.80 -11.77 -1.75
CA ALA A 21 -14.37 -12.53 -0.57
C ALA A 21 -13.58 -11.65 0.41
N SER A 22 -13.33 -12.18 1.60
CA SER A 22 -12.49 -11.50 2.61
C SER A 22 -11.14 -11.08 2.03
N PRO A 23 -10.61 -9.89 2.37
CA PRO A 23 -11.14 -8.93 3.35
C PRO A 23 -12.12 -7.89 2.78
N VAL A 24 -12.31 -7.87 1.47
CA VAL A 24 -13.09 -6.82 0.78
C VAL A 24 -14.58 -6.92 1.12
N GLY A 25 -15.14 -8.11 0.99
CA GLY A 25 -16.57 -8.32 1.20
C GLY A 25 -17.08 -7.87 2.56
N PRO A 26 -16.49 -8.38 3.67
CA PRO A 26 -16.94 -7.97 5.00
C PRO A 26 -16.80 -6.46 5.25
N ALA A 27 -15.69 -5.86 4.83
CA ALA A 27 -15.45 -4.43 5.05
C ALA A 27 -16.47 -3.56 4.29
N LEU A 28 -16.70 -3.87 3.03
CA LEU A 28 -17.62 -3.11 2.18
C LEU A 28 -19.07 -3.43 2.46
N GLY A 29 -19.35 -4.66 2.87
CA GLY A 29 -20.69 -5.07 3.27
C GLY A 29 -21.20 -4.29 4.47
N GLN A 30 -20.33 -4.06 5.46
CA GLN A 30 -20.66 -3.24 6.61
C GLN A 30 -20.93 -1.78 6.22
N ALA A 31 -20.23 -1.29 5.21
CA ALA A 31 -20.41 0.07 4.70
C ALA A 31 -21.66 0.20 3.81
N GLY A 32 -22.22 -0.91 3.35
CA GLY A 32 -23.46 -0.92 2.55
C GLY A 32 -23.28 -0.48 1.10
N ILE A 33 -22.08 -0.59 0.55
CA ILE A 33 -21.80 -0.20 -0.85
C ILE A 33 -21.79 -1.41 -1.77
N ASN A 34 -21.81 -1.14 -3.09
CA ASN A 34 -21.80 -2.19 -4.11
C ASN A 34 -20.40 -2.81 -4.24
N ILE A 35 -20.23 -3.99 -3.65
CA ILE A 35 -18.95 -4.71 -3.63
C ILE A 35 -18.50 -5.07 -5.05
N MET A 36 -19.40 -5.56 -5.88
CA MET A 36 -19.05 -5.97 -7.26
C MET A 36 -18.59 -4.78 -8.10
N GLY A 37 -19.27 -3.64 -7.97
CA GLY A 37 -18.86 -2.42 -8.67
C GLY A 37 -17.48 -1.97 -8.26
N PHE A 38 -17.19 -1.99 -6.96
CA PHE A 38 -15.87 -1.64 -6.45
C PHE A 38 -14.79 -2.58 -6.96
N THR A 39 -14.98 -3.89 -6.86
CA THR A 39 -13.97 -4.87 -7.27
C THR A 39 -13.65 -4.75 -8.76
N LYS A 40 -14.66 -4.54 -9.59
CA LYS A 40 -14.51 -4.36 -11.03
C LYS A 40 -13.67 -3.11 -11.33
N ASP A 41 -14.02 -1.99 -10.73
CA ASP A 41 -13.30 -0.72 -10.95
C ASP A 41 -11.87 -0.78 -10.42
N PHE A 42 -11.67 -1.34 -9.23
CA PHE A 42 -10.33 -1.50 -8.65
C PHE A 42 -9.45 -2.36 -9.54
N ASN A 43 -9.95 -3.51 -9.99
CA ASN A 43 -9.19 -4.41 -10.86
C ASN A 43 -8.82 -3.72 -12.18
N ALA A 44 -9.73 -2.95 -12.76
CA ALA A 44 -9.47 -2.20 -13.99
C ALA A 44 -8.37 -1.15 -13.79
N ARG A 45 -8.39 -0.42 -12.66
CA ARG A 45 -7.40 0.62 -12.37
C ARG A 45 -6.02 0.09 -11.99
N THR A 46 -5.94 -1.12 -11.46
CA THR A 46 -4.69 -1.70 -10.96
C THR A 46 -4.17 -2.86 -11.80
N ALA A 47 -4.76 -3.11 -12.97
CA ALA A 47 -4.40 -4.23 -13.84
C ALA A 47 -2.92 -4.21 -14.25
N ASP A 48 -2.38 -3.02 -14.51
CA ASP A 48 -0.97 -2.82 -14.90
C ASP A 48 0.01 -2.91 -13.72
N GLN A 49 -0.51 -2.98 -12.49
CA GLN A 49 0.30 -3.11 -11.27
C GLN A 49 0.16 -4.50 -10.64
N ALA A 50 -0.23 -5.49 -11.43
CA ALA A 50 -0.42 -6.87 -10.95
C ALA A 50 0.83 -7.39 -10.23
N GLY A 51 0.60 -8.12 -9.14
CA GLY A 51 1.67 -8.63 -8.28
C GLY A 51 2.07 -7.72 -7.14
N MET A 52 1.53 -6.51 -7.07
CA MET A 52 1.76 -5.56 -5.98
C MET A 52 0.53 -5.48 -5.07
N ILE A 53 0.74 -5.17 -3.81
CA ILE A 53 -0.36 -4.88 -2.89
C ILE A 53 -0.61 -3.37 -2.93
N ILE A 54 -1.85 -2.98 -3.23
CA ILE A 54 -2.22 -1.58 -3.38
C ILE A 54 -3.09 -1.15 -2.20
N PRO A 55 -2.66 -0.16 -1.41
CA PRO A 55 -3.53 0.45 -0.41
C PRO A 55 -4.64 1.25 -1.10
N VAL A 56 -5.85 1.11 -0.62
CA VAL A 56 -7.00 1.84 -1.15
C VAL A 56 -7.75 2.51 0.00
N VAL A 57 -8.14 3.75 -0.22
CA VAL A 57 -8.98 4.51 0.71
C VAL A 57 -10.32 4.71 0.01
N ILE A 58 -11.37 4.12 0.59
CA ILE A 58 -12.73 4.17 0.05
C ILE A 58 -13.55 5.13 0.90
N THR A 59 -14.08 6.17 0.27
CA THR A 59 -14.95 7.12 0.94
C THR A 59 -16.40 6.73 0.63
N VAL A 60 -17.17 6.39 1.65
CA VAL A 60 -18.58 6.00 1.52
C VAL A 60 -19.46 7.18 1.92
N TYR A 61 -20.40 7.53 1.08
CA TYR A 61 -21.32 8.65 1.30
C TYR A 61 -22.66 8.15 1.87
N GLU A 62 -23.43 9.06 2.43
CA GLU A 62 -24.73 8.73 3.04
C GLU A 62 -25.74 8.13 2.06
N ASP A 63 -25.64 8.47 0.77
CA ASP A 63 -26.51 7.93 -0.28
C ASP A 63 -26.05 6.55 -0.80
N ARG A 64 -25.10 5.90 -0.11
CA ARG A 64 -24.50 4.61 -0.46
C ARG A 64 -23.63 4.64 -1.73
N SER A 65 -23.35 5.81 -2.25
CA SER A 65 -22.33 5.94 -3.28
C SER A 65 -20.94 5.91 -2.64
N PHE A 66 -19.93 5.67 -3.45
CA PHE A 66 -18.55 5.62 -2.96
C PHE A 66 -17.58 6.18 -3.99
N ASP A 67 -16.48 6.71 -3.48
CA ASP A 67 -15.30 7.02 -4.27
C ASP A 67 -14.12 6.33 -3.64
N PHE A 68 -13.11 5.99 -4.44
CA PHE A 68 -11.91 5.42 -3.88
C PHE A 68 -10.65 5.98 -4.54
N VAL A 69 -9.59 6.02 -3.76
CA VAL A 69 -8.27 6.48 -4.21
C VAL A 69 -7.28 5.34 -3.95
N THR A 70 -6.55 4.96 -5.00
CA THR A 70 -5.46 3.99 -4.86
C THR A 70 -4.16 4.75 -4.57
N LYS A 71 -3.37 4.22 -3.64
CA LYS A 71 -2.07 4.79 -3.28
C LYS A 71 -0.95 3.90 -3.81
N THR A 72 0.28 4.38 -3.69
CA THR A 72 1.44 3.55 -4.06
C THR A 72 1.56 2.36 -3.10
N PRO A 73 2.19 1.24 -3.54
CA PRO A 73 2.37 0.08 -2.66
C PRO A 73 3.08 0.47 -1.36
N PRO A 74 2.79 -0.22 -0.24
CA PRO A 74 3.49 0.06 1.02
C PRO A 74 5.00 -0.09 0.88
N ALA A 75 5.76 0.76 1.59
CA ALA A 75 7.23 0.71 1.56
C ALA A 75 7.75 -0.69 1.92
N ALA A 76 7.10 -1.35 2.87
CA ALA A 76 7.49 -2.71 3.27
C ALA A 76 7.42 -3.70 2.11
N ILE A 77 6.37 -3.63 1.29
CA ILE A 77 6.20 -4.50 0.13
C ILE A 77 7.28 -4.22 -0.92
N LEU A 78 7.53 -2.94 -1.19
CA LEU A 78 8.57 -2.54 -2.15
C LEU A 78 9.96 -2.99 -1.69
N LEU A 79 10.25 -2.85 -0.40
CA LEU A 79 11.51 -3.31 0.18
C LEU A 79 11.69 -4.82 0.09
N LYS A 80 10.65 -5.59 0.39
CA LYS A 80 10.70 -7.05 0.26
C LYS A 80 10.97 -7.47 -1.19
N LYS A 81 10.32 -6.82 -2.13
CA LYS A 81 10.52 -7.10 -3.54
C LYS A 81 11.95 -6.75 -3.99
N ALA A 82 12.47 -5.59 -3.57
CA ALA A 82 13.83 -5.17 -3.90
C ALA A 82 14.89 -6.09 -3.29
N ALA A 83 14.65 -6.58 -2.07
CA ALA A 83 15.55 -7.50 -1.37
C ALA A 83 15.39 -8.96 -1.82
N GLY A 84 14.32 -9.28 -2.54
CA GLY A 84 14.07 -10.64 -3.01
C GLY A 84 13.60 -11.61 -1.93
N VAL A 85 13.00 -11.12 -0.84
CA VAL A 85 12.49 -11.94 0.26
C VAL A 85 10.98 -11.80 0.39
N GLU A 86 10.34 -12.83 0.92
CA GLU A 86 8.89 -12.82 1.12
C GLU A 86 8.48 -12.20 2.45
N HIS A 87 9.31 -12.33 3.46
CA HIS A 87 8.99 -11.89 4.82
C HIS A 87 10.14 -11.12 5.44
N GLY A 88 9.79 -10.15 6.29
CA GLY A 88 10.75 -9.46 7.13
C GLY A 88 11.14 -10.29 8.35
N SER A 89 12.05 -9.77 9.17
CA SER A 89 12.48 -10.41 10.40
C SER A 89 11.45 -10.25 11.51
N GLY A 90 11.23 -11.32 12.28
CA GLY A 90 10.48 -11.24 13.52
C GLY A 90 11.25 -10.57 14.66
N GLU A 91 12.57 -10.54 14.55
CA GLU A 91 13.47 -9.92 15.54
C GLU A 91 14.47 -8.99 14.85
N PRO A 92 14.01 -7.82 14.33
CA PRO A 92 14.82 -6.99 13.44
C PRO A 92 16.08 -6.41 14.10
N ASN A 93 16.09 -6.24 15.43
CA ASN A 93 17.28 -5.76 16.13
C ASN A 93 18.41 -6.79 16.17
N THR A 94 18.08 -8.07 16.21
CA THR A 94 19.05 -9.14 16.41
C THR A 94 19.25 -9.99 15.17
N LYS A 95 18.21 -10.15 14.35
CA LYS A 95 18.27 -11.00 13.14
C LYS A 95 18.00 -10.17 11.90
N LYS A 96 19.03 -10.00 11.08
CA LYS A 96 18.92 -9.35 9.78
C LYS A 96 18.66 -10.42 8.73
N VAL A 97 17.67 -10.20 7.86
CA VAL A 97 17.24 -11.21 6.88
C VAL A 97 17.65 -10.86 5.45
N ALA A 98 17.96 -9.60 5.17
CA ALA A 98 18.33 -9.15 3.83
C ALA A 98 19.07 -7.83 3.88
N LYS A 99 19.63 -7.45 2.74
CA LYS A 99 20.30 -6.16 2.57
C LYS A 99 19.69 -5.42 1.39
N VAL A 100 19.57 -4.12 1.52
CA VAL A 100 19.14 -3.24 0.44
C VAL A 100 20.18 -2.15 0.25
N THR A 101 20.38 -1.71 -1.00
CA THR A 101 21.32 -0.64 -1.31
C THR A 101 20.63 0.71 -1.24
N LYS A 102 21.41 1.78 -1.07
CA LYS A 102 20.87 3.14 -1.13
C LYS A 102 20.24 3.46 -2.48
N ALA A 103 20.74 2.87 -3.56
CA ALA A 103 20.13 3.01 -4.87
C ALA A 103 18.70 2.44 -4.90
N GLN A 104 18.50 1.26 -4.32
CA GLN A 104 17.17 0.66 -4.20
C GLN A 104 16.26 1.50 -3.29
N VAL A 105 16.77 1.99 -2.17
CA VAL A 105 16.03 2.88 -1.27
C VAL A 105 15.60 4.15 -1.99
N LYS A 106 16.50 4.75 -2.78
CA LYS A 106 16.20 5.95 -3.56
C LYS A 106 15.08 5.71 -4.57
N GLU A 107 15.15 4.59 -5.28
CA GLU A 107 14.11 4.21 -6.25
C GLU A 107 12.74 4.07 -5.58
N ILE A 108 12.69 3.40 -4.44
CA ILE A 108 11.46 3.24 -3.66
C ILE A 108 10.96 4.61 -3.17
N ALA A 109 11.87 5.45 -2.67
CA ALA A 109 11.51 6.79 -2.18
C ALA A 109 10.93 7.65 -3.31
N GLU A 110 11.51 7.62 -4.49
CA GLU A 110 11.00 8.35 -5.65
C GLU A 110 9.61 7.86 -6.05
N THR A 111 9.38 6.56 -6.03
CA THR A 111 8.08 5.96 -6.34
C THR A 111 7.01 6.42 -5.36
N LYS A 112 7.37 6.56 -4.08
CA LYS A 112 6.40 6.93 -3.03
C LYS A 112 6.31 8.41 -2.74
N MET A 113 7.11 9.27 -3.40
CA MET A 113 7.12 10.71 -3.10
C MET A 113 5.73 11.35 -3.09
N GLN A 114 4.85 10.92 -3.98
CA GLN A 114 3.49 11.44 -4.05
C GLN A 114 2.64 11.17 -2.81
N ASP A 115 2.98 10.11 -2.05
CA ASP A 115 2.25 9.70 -0.85
C ASP A 115 2.96 10.07 0.45
N LEU A 116 4.25 10.48 0.36
CA LEU A 116 5.05 10.77 1.54
C LEU A 116 5.02 12.25 1.90
N ASN A 117 5.05 12.52 3.19
CA ASN A 117 5.21 13.88 3.71
C ASN A 117 6.71 14.19 3.84
N ALA A 118 7.40 14.23 2.71
CA ALA A 118 8.82 14.48 2.66
C ALA A 118 9.11 15.73 1.81
N ALA A 119 10.01 16.56 2.27
CA ALA A 119 10.37 17.79 1.59
C ALA A 119 11.19 17.52 0.32
N ASP A 120 12.02 16.48 0.35
CA ASP A 120 12.89 16.10 -0.78
C ASP A 120 13.11 14.59 -0.79
N VAL A 121 13.85 14.12 -1.82
CA VAL A 121 14.14 12.69 -1.98
C VAL A 121 14.98 12.15 -0.82
N GLU A 122 15.90 12.92 -0.29
CA GLU A 122 16.73 12.49 0.84
C GLU A 122 15.90 12.24 2.10
N ALA A 123 14.94 13.10 2.38
CA ALA A 123 14.01 12.90 3.49
C ALA A 123 13.16 11.64 3.27
N ALA A 124 12.66 11.43 2.05
CA ALA A 124 11.92 10.23 1.70
C ALA A 124 12.77 8.97 1.85
N MET A 125 14.03 9.01 1.44
CA MET A 125 14.97 7.89 1.63
C MET A 125 15.14 7.53 3.11
N ARG A 126 15.26 8.53 3.98
CA ARG A 126 15.36 8.29 5.43
C ARG A 126 14.13 7.58 5.99
N MET A 127 12.95 7.94 5.51
CA MET A 127 11.70 7.26 5.89
C MET A 127 11.72 5.79 5.46
N VAL A 128 12.13 5.52 4.23
CA VAL A 128 12.23 4.16 3.69
C VAL A 128 13.30 3.36 4.43
N GLU A 129 14.44 3.96 4.72
CA GLU A 129 15.51 3.31 5.50
C GLU A 129 15.04 2.92 6.89
N GLY A 130 14.26 3.78 7.55
CA GLY A 130 13.67 3.47 8.85
C GLY A 130 12.76 2.26 8.79
N THR A 131 11.92 2.18 7.75
CA THR A 131 11.05 1.02 7.50
C THR A 131 11.89 -0.24 7.27
N ALA A 132 12.96 -0.14 6.46
CA ALA A 132 13.85 -1.26 6.18
C ALA A 132 14.48 -1.80 7.46
N ARG A 133 14.97 -0.92 8.32
CA ARG A 133 15.55 -1.32 9.60
C ARG A 133 14.53 -2.01 10.50
N SER A 134 13.29 -1.53 10.51
CA SER A 134 12.21 -2.14 11.30
C SER A 134 11.84 -3.52 10.79
N MET A 135 12.15 -3.83 9.53
CA MET A 135 11.91 -5.14 8.92
C MET A 135 13.11 -6.10 9.06
N GLY A 136 14.22 -5.64 9.63
CA GLY A 136 15.42 -6.45 9.74
C GLY A 136 16.28 -6.43 8.48
N PHE A 137 16.17 -5.38 7.67
CA PHE A 137 17.02 -5.19 6.49
C PHE A 137 18.17 -4.24 6.83
N GLU A 138 19.36 -4.55 6.34
CA GLU A 138 20.50 -3.65 6.41
C GLU A 138 20.52 -2.76 5.17
N VAL A 139 20.81 -1.48 5.37
CA VAL A 139 20.95 -0.52 4.29
C VAL A 139 22.42 -0.33 4.01
N GLU A 140 22.85 -0.63 2.78
CA GLU A 140 24.23 -0.48 2.32
C GLU A 140 24.38 0.73 1.40
N ASP A 141 25.57 1.30 1.39
CA ASP A 141 25.91 2.39 0.48
C ASP A 141 26.08 1.92 -0.97
#